data_b07c21a280d6b788d4c7b71f562a8440
#
_entry.id   b07c21a280d6b788d4c7b71f562a8440
#
_cell.length_a   1.000
_cell.length_b   1.000
_cell.length_c   1.000
_cell.angle_alpha   90.00
_cell.angle_beta   90.00
_cell.angle_gamma   90.00
#
_symmetry.space_group_name_H-M   'P 1'
#
loop_
_entity.id
_entity.type
_entity.pdbx_description
1 polymer ?
#
loop_
_entity_poly.entity_id
_entity_poly.type
_entity_poly.pdbx_seq_one_letter_code
_entity_poly.pdbx_strand_id
1 'polypeptide(L)'
;FLDKKTQQRLFDPTSLSVDVGIKNAEIKNEVLEINFNDGVNSKLNINSIAQEFSKKDNVISSIGKIKWDSNLKNIKNFDYKNDLSESKEMYDVLTTFYKYGFVIIKKVPTENNYLVKFANSIGSVRRTNFGEHFNVKSKPSPNDLAYTPLPLAPHTDNPYRNPVPCIQILHCIVNEVNGGSSTLVDGYNVTETLKKENPDFYNILTKVKVRFKFIDKDVV
;
A
#
# COMPACT_ATOMS: atom_id res chain seq x y z
N PHE A 1 6.02 29.48 1.55
CA PHE A 1 4.60 29.49 1.19
C PHE A 1 3.76 28.45 1.96
N LEU A 2 4.39 27.62 2.76
CA LEU A 2 3.72 26.69 3.68
C LEU A 2 3.93 27.17 5.12
N ASP A 3 2.91 27.05 5.95
CA ASP A 3 3.04 27.22 7.39
C ASP A 3 4.00 26.16 7.94
N LYS A 4 4.97 26.59 8.75
CA LYS A 4 6.04 25.71 9.24
C LYS A 4 5.54 24.60 10.15
N LYS A 5 4.43 24.81 10.85
CA LYS A 5 3.88 23.87 11.83
C LYS A 5 2.86 22.92 11.19
N THR A 6 1.94 23.48 10.42
CA THR A 6 0.83 22.71 9.84
C THR A 6 1.13 22.19 8.45
N GLN A 7 2.17 22.71 7.79
CA GLN A 7 2.53 22.40 6.39
C GLN A 7 1.41 22.73 5.39
N GLN A 8 0.44 23.55 5.81
CA GLN A 8 -0.63 24.01 4.95
C GLN A 8 -0.22 25.25 4.17
N ARG A 9 -0.81 25.45 3.01
CA ARG A 9 -0.57 26.66 2.20
C ARG A 9 -1.05 27.90 2.94
N LEU A 10 -0.23 28.93 2.95
CA LEU A 10 -0.55 30.22 3.57
C LEU A 10 -1.36 31.13 2.65
N PHE A 11 -1.44 30.83 1.36
CA PHE A 11 -2.20 31.59 0.39
C PHE A 11 -2.65 30.69 -0.78
N ASP A 12 -3.65 31.15 -1.50
CA ASP A 12 -4.12 30.50 -2.73
C ASP A 12 -3.23 30.93 -3.91
N PRO A 13 -2.53 29.99 -4.59
CA PRO A 13 -1.72 30.32 -5.76
C PRO A 13 -2.52 31.00 -6.91
N THR A 14 -3.81 30.76 -6.98
CA THR A 14 -4.66 31.36 -8.02
C THR A 14 -4.95 32.85 -7.77
N SER A 15 -4.68 33.34 -6.56
CA SER A 15 -4.80 34.77 -6.22
C SER A 15 -3.60 35.59 -6.65
N LEU A 16 -2.52 34.96 -7.09
CA LEU A 16 -1.35 35.68 -7.60
C LEU A 16 -1.65 36.27 -8.99
N SER A 17 -1.17 37.50 -9.20
CA SER A 17 -1.22 38.09 -10.54
C SER A 17 -0.36 37.27 -11.50
N VAL A 18 -0.83 37.11 -12.73
CA VAL A 18 -0.06 36.47 -13.81
C VAL A 18 1.21 37.24 -14.17
N ASP A 19 1.28 38.53 -13.78
CA ASP A 19 2.42 39.41 -14.05
C ASP A 19 3.49 39.34 -12.96
N VAL A 20 3.30 38.53 -11.92
CA VAL A 20 4.32 38.33 -10.89
C VAL A 20 5.50 37.58 -11.48
N GLY A 21 6.65 38.25 -11.48
CA GLY A 21 7.90 37.71 -11.99
C GLY A 21 9.06 37.93 -11.02
N ILE A 22 10.14 37.21 -11.24
CA ILE A 22 11.38 37.36 -10.46
C ILE A 22 12.12 38.58 -10.97
N LYS A 23 12.32 39.57 -10.08
CA LYS A 23 13.15 40.76 -10.35
C LYS A 23 14.63 40.48 -10.17
N ASN A 24 14.98 39.75 -9.13
CA ASN A 24 16.35 39.34 -8.81
C ASN A 24 16.33 38.06 -7.98
N ALA A 25 17.32 37.20 -8.20
CA ALA A 25 17.56 36.01 -7.38
C ALA A 25 19.06 35.84 -7.16
N GLU A 26 19.48 35.64 -5.92
CA GLU A 26 20.88 35.42 -5.56
C GLU A 26 21.02 34.37 -4.45
N ILE A 27 22.16 33.71 -4.43
CA ILE A 27 22.49 32.71 -3.40
C ILE A 27 23.52 33.32 -2.46
N LYS A 28 23.19 33.39 -1.17
CA LYS A 28 24.10 33.80 -0.11
C LYS A 28 24.03 32.80 1.04
N ASN A 29 25.16 32.26 1.46
CA ASN A 29 25.27 31.37 2.62
C ASN A 29 24.22 30.23 2.60
N GLU A 30 24.12 29.53 1.50
CA GLU A 30 23.14 28.43 1.29
C GLU A 30 21.66 28.86 1.32
N VAL A 31 21.38 30.14 1.25
CA VAL A 31 20.04 30.70 1.16
C VAL A 31 19.83 31.29 -0.23
N LEU A 32 18.81 30.84 -0.93
CA LEU A 32 18.31 31.45 -2.14
C LEU A 32 17.38 32.60 -1.75
N GLU A 33 17.81 33.82 -2.01
CA GLU A 33 17.00 35.03 -1.84
C GLU A 33 16.37 35.42 -3.18
N ILE A 34 15.05 35.53 -3.22
CA ILE A 34 14.29 35.88 -4.43
C ILE A 34 13.51 37.16 -4.14
N ASN A 35 13.69 38.17 -4.95
CA ASN A 35 12.91 39.38 -4.94
C ASN A 35 11.95 39.38 -6.15
N PHE A 36 10.67 39.52 -5.89
CA PHE A 36 9.66 39.60 -6.93
C PHE A 36 9.35 41.05 -7.32
N ASN A 37 8.77 41.24 -8.49
CA ASN A 37 8.42 42.56 -9.03
C ASN A 37 7.23 43.22 -8.28
N ASP A 38 6.46 42.46 -7.54
CA ASP A 38 5.37 42.94 -6.65
C ASP A 38 5.87 43.39 -5.27
N GLY A 39 7.18 43.35 -5.03
CA GLY A 39 7.79 43.72 -3.75
C GLY A 39 7.91 42.61 -2.71
N VAL A 40 7.38 41.41 -3.00
CA VAL A 40 7.53 40.25 -2.13
C VAL A 40 8.97 39.72 -2.20
N ASN A 41 9.51 39.33 -1.04
CA ASN A 41 10.84 38.72 -0.90
C ASN A 41 10.70 37.33 -0.28
N SER A 42 11.37 36.36 -0.86
CA SER A 42 11.42 34.99 -0.34
C SER A 42 12.85 34.57 -0.05
N LYS A 43 13.02 33.85 1.06
CA LYS A 43 14.28 33.23 1.45
C LYS A 43 14.09 31.73 1.59
N LEU A 44 14.81 30.97 0.81
CA LEU A 44 14.68 29.51 0.75
C LEU A 44 16.05 28.87 1.03
N ASN A 45 16.10 27.94 1.96
CA ASN A 45 17.31 27.18 2.20
C ASN A 45 17.53 26.18 1.05
N ILE A 46 18.71 26.23 0.40
CA ILE A 46 19.03 25.40 -0.78
C ILE A 46 19.03 23.92 -0.40
N ASN A 47 19.53 23.56 0.76
CA ASN A 47 19.56 22.16 1.19
C ASN A 47 18.14 21.60 1.38
N SER A 48 17.21 22.43 1.89
CA SER A 48 15.80 22.04 2.00
C SER A 48 15.16 21.85 0.63
N ILE A 49 15.44 22.74 -0.32
CA ILE A 49 14.98 22.59 -1.71
C ILE A 49 15.58 21.33 -2.33
N ALA A 50 16.90 21.15 -2.22
CA ALA A 50 17.58 19.97 -2.74
C ALA A 50 17.04 18.68 -2.14
N GLN A 51 16.75 18.66 -0.83
CA GLN A 51 16.10 17.52 -0.18
C GLN A 51 14.70 17.26 -0.71
N GLU A 52 13.93 18.28 -1.01
CA GLU A 52 12.57 18.12 -1.54
C GLU A 52 12.58 17.60 -2.98
N PHE A 53 13.49 18.08 -3.82
CA PHE A 53 13.69 17.58 -5.18
C PHE A 53 14.46 16.26 -5.26
N SER A 54 15.34 15.99 -4.29
CA SER A 54 16.07 14.73 -4.18
C SER A 54 15.32 13.66 -3.40
N LYS A 55 14.14 13.93 -2.92
CA LYS A 55 13.23 12.92 -2.35
C LYS A 55 12.86 11.89 -3.43
N LYS A 56 13.86 11.15 -3.85
CA LYS A 56 13.66 9.75 -4.20
C LYS A 56 13.01 9.12 -2.98
N ASP A 57 11.91 8.46 -3.17
CA ASP A 57 11.10 7.74 -2.21
C ASP A 57 11.91 7.17 -1.05
N ASN A 58 11.83 7.78 0.06
CA ASN A 58 12.74 7.87 1.14
C ASN A 58 13.07 6.56 1.89
N VAL A 59 12.47 6.30 3.00
CA VAL A 59 12.78 5.14 3.85
C VAL A 59 12.35 3.83 3.17
N ILE A 60 11.26 3.85 2.41
CA ILE A 60 10.69 2.68 1.74
C ILE A 60 11.59 2.21 0.59
N SER A 61 12.21 3.11 -0.17
CA SER A 61 13.10 2.74 -1.29
C SER A 61 14.43 2.12 -0.83
N SER A 62 14.84 2.38 0.41
CA SER A 62 16.03 1.74 1.00
C SER A 62 15.76 0.30 1.47
N ILE A 63 14.48 -0.07 1.66
CA ILE A 63 14.08 -1.43 2.03
C ILE A 63 13.90 -2.24 0.74
N GLY A 64 14.91 -2.99 0.33
CA GLY A 64 14.84 -3.82 -0.87
C GLY A 64 13.75 -4.89 -0.81
N LYS A 65 13.04 -5.10 -1.92
CA LYS A 65 12.15 -6.26 -2.09
C LYS A 65 12.97 -7.53 -2.18
N ILE A 66 12.50 -8.60 -1.55
CA ILE A 66 13.11 -9.92 -1.61
C ILE A 66 12.16 -10.83 -2.41
N LYS A 67 12.62 -11.26 -3.57
CA LYS A 67 11.91 -12.28 -4.36
C LYS A 67 12.09 -13.64 -3.73
N TRP A 68 11.03 -14.41 -3.76
CA TRP A 68 11.03 -15.75 -3.17
C TRP A 68 10.26 -16.76 -4.03
N ASP A 69 10.46 -18.04 -3.72
CA ASP A 69 9.82 -19.19 -4.33
C ASP A 69 9.49 -20.25 -3.28
N SER A 70 9.23 -21.47 -3.70
CA SER A 70 8.94 -22.63 -2.82
C SER A 70 10.08 -22.99 -1.85
N ASN A 71 11.29 -22.49 -2.08
CA ASN A 71 12.43 -22.70 -1.19
C ASN A 71 12.48 -21.72 -0.01
N LEU A 72 11.57 -20.75 0.04
CA LEU A 72 11.51 -19.79 1.13
C LEU A 72 11.25 -20.50 2.46
N LYS A 73 12.24 -20.45 3.34
CA LYS A 73 12.20 -21.02 4.69
C LYS A 73 12.46 -19.94 5.73
N ASN A 74 11.99 -20.17 6.95
CA ASN A 74 12.31 -19.34 8.12
C ASN A 74 11.92 -17.85 8.02
N ILE A 75 10.73 -17.55 7.49
CA ILE A 75 10.18 -16.21 7.60
C ILE A 75 9.92 -15.89 9.06
N LYS A 76 10.35 -14.69 9.47
CA LYS A 76 10.11 -14.19 10.81
C LYS A 76 8.58 -14.07 11.04
N ASN A 77 8.08 -14.80 12.02
CA ASN A 77 6.72 -14.64 12.53
C ASN A 77 6.75 -13.67 13.71
N PHE A 78 5.66 -12.97 13.92
CA PHE A 78 5.50 -12.03 15.02
C PHE A 78 4.38 -12.51 15.94
N ASP A 79 4.56 -12.41 17.24
CA ASP A 79 3.48 -12.61 18.20
C ASP A 79 2.72 -11.30 18.39
N TYR A 80 1.39 -11.36 18.32
CA TYR A 80 0.57 -10.20 18.57
C TYR A 80 0.71 -9.72 20.03
N LYS A 81 0.85 -8.41 20.20
CA LYS A 81 0.79 -7.72 21.50
C LYS A 81 -0.27 -6.63 21.41
N ASN A 82 -0.96 -6.38 22.50
CA ASN A 82 -2.15 -5.52 22.54
C ASN A 82 -1.95 -4.08 22.09
N ASP A 83 -0.70 -3.60 22.00
CA ASP A 83 -0.38 -2.28 21.48
C ASP A 83 0.86 -2.37 20.60
N LEU A 84 0.63 -2.48 19.29
CA LEU A 84 1.69 -2.47 18.30
C LEU A 84 1.84 -1.10 17.61
N SER A 85 0.91 -0.15 17.84
CA SER A 85 0.70 1.00 16.97
C SER A 85 1.90 1.94 16.82
N GLU A 86 2.76 2.08 17.82
CA GLU A 86 3.96 2.93 17.75
C GLU A 86 5.25 2.18 18.15
N SER A 87 5.20 0.87 18.10
CA SER A 87 6.29 0.03 18.56
C SER A 87 7.32 -0.26 17.47
N LYS A 88 8.55 -0.55 17.89
CA LYS A 88 9.58 -1.12 17.02
C LYS A 88 9.10 -2.41 16.33
N GLU A 89 8.23 -3.16 17.01
CA GLU A 89 7.66 -4.41 16.47
C GLU A 89 6.74 -4.13 15.29
N MET A 90 5.92 -3.09 15.32
CA MET A 90 5.11 -2.69 14.16
C MET A 90 6.01 -2.30 12.98
N TYR A 91 7.08 -1.56 13.21
CA TYR A 91 8.06 -1.25 12.18
C TYR A 91 8.67 -2.53 11.57
N ASP A 92 9.03 -3.50 12.39
CA ASP A 92 9.56 -4.79 11.92
C ASP A 92 8.51 -5.60 11.13
N VAL A 93 7.24 -5.59 11.58
CA VAL A 93 6.10 -6.22 10.89
C VAL A 93 5.93 -5.59 9.50
N LEU A 94 5.82 -4.27 9.42
CA LEU A 94 5.63 -3.55 8.17
C LEU A 94 6.83 -3.67 7.24
N THR A 95 8.04 -3.66 7.78
CA THR A 95 9.27 -3.89 7.01
C THR A 95 9.31 -5.29 6.42
N THR A 96 8.92 -6.31 7.19
CA THR A 96 8.85 -7.70 6.72
C THR A 96 7.78 -7.84 5.63
N PHE A 97 6.60 -7.27 5.85
CA PHE A 97 5.55 -7.21 4.85
C PHE A 97 6.03 -6.54 3.56
N TYR A 98 6.70 -5.40 3.67
CA TYR A 98 7.23 -4.69 2.51
C TYR A 98 8.26 -5.51 1.72
N LYS A 99 9.15 -6.22 2.43
CA LYS A 99 10.20 -7.05 1.82
C LYS A 99 9.64 -8.25 1.05
N TYR A 100 8.71 -8.98 1.67
CA TYR A 100 8.25 -10.27 1.17
C TYR A 100 6.85 -10.23 0.54
N GLY A 101 6.11 -9.12 0.67
CA GLY A 101 4.72 -9.03 0.23
C GLY A 101 3.71 -9.67 1.18
N PHE A 102 4.16 -10.30 2.25
CA PHE A 102 3.33 -10.88 3.30
C PHE A 102 4.04 -10.94 4.65
N VAL A 103 3.28 -11.11 5.71
CA VAL A 103 3.77 -11.30 7.08
C VAL A 103 2.78 -12.18 7.84
N ILE A 104 3.27 -12.99 8.78
CA ILE A 104 2.45 -13.83 9.63
C ILE A 104 2.52 -13.30 11.07
N ILE A 105 1.35 -13.00 11.63
CA ILE A 105 1.19 -12.56 13.01
C ILE A 105 0.42 -13.63 13.76
N LYS A 106 1.03 -14.16 14.81
CA LYS A 106 0.47 -15.23 15.65
C LYS A 106 -0.18 -14.66 16.90
N LYS A 107 -1.00 -15.48 17.57
CA LYS A 107 -1.64 -15.16 18.86
C LYS A 107 -2.57 -13.94 18.81
N VAL A 108 -3.09 -13.61 17.63
CA VAL A 108 -4.15 -12.61 17.52
C VAL A 108 -5.41 -13.18 18.18
N PRO A 109 -6.11 -12.42 19.06
CA PRO A 109 -7.35 -12.88 19.65
C PRO A 109 -8.40 -13.29 18.61
N THR A 110 -9.04 -14.44 18.80
CA THR A 110 -10.01 -15.03 17.87
C THR A 110 -11.43 -14.50 18.02
N GLU A 111 -11.58 -13.34 18.66
CA GLU A 111 -12.86 -12.66 18.84
C GLU A 111 -13.39 -12.10 17.52
N ASN A 112 -14.71 -12.11 17.37
CA ASN A 112 -15.34 -11.46 16.23
C ASN A 112 -14.96 -9.98 16.17
N ASN A 113 -14.71 -9.46 14.97
CA ASN A 113 -14.31 -8.08 14.70
C ASN A 113 -12.92 -7.67 15.22
N TYR A 114 -12.14 -8.56 15.84
CA TYR A 114 -10.77 -8.22 16.24
C TYR A 114 -9.89 -7.83 15.05
N LEU A 115 -10.16 -8.44 13.90
CA LEU A 115 -9.52 -8.09 12.63
C LEU A 115 -9.64 -6.61 12.29
N VAL A 116 -10.83 -6.02 12.46
CA VAL A 116 -11.08 -4.60 12.18
C VAL A 116 -10.32 -3.71 13.17
N LYS A 117 -10.28 -4.10 14.44
CA LYS A 117 -9.48 -3.39 15.44
C LYS A 117 -8.00 -3.39 15.09
N PHE A 118 -7.47 -4.56 14.72
CA PHE A 118 -6.08 -4.70 14.28
C PHE A 118 -5.80 -3.88 13.02
N ALA A 119 -6.65 -3.95 12.01
CA ALA A 119 -6.49 -3.21 10.77
C ALA A 119 -6.48 -1.69 11.01
N ASN A 120 -7.36 -1.18 11.87
CA ASN A 120 -7.43 0.24 12.22
C ASN A 120 -6.22 0.73 13.04
N SER A 121 -5.45 -0.15 13.68
CA SER A 121 -4.18 0.24 14.31
C SER A 121 -3.06 0.50 13.30
N ILE A 122 -3.21 0.02 12.07
CA ILE A 122 -2.26 0.25 10.96
C ILE A 122 -2.73 1.41 10.08
N GLY A 123 -4.03 1.47 9.78
CA GLY A 123 -4.61 2.48 8.92
C GLY A 123 -6.11 2.27 8.70
N SER A 124 -6.74 3.18 8.00
CA SER A 124 -8.18 3.11 7.74
C SER A 124 -8.55 1.91 6.88
N VAL A 125 -9.57 1.16 7.31
CA VAL A 125 -10.10 0.04 6.56
C VAL A 125 -10.91 0.53 5.37
N ARG A 126 -10.61 0.04 4.19
CA ARG A 126 -11.37 0.35 2.98
C ARG A 126 -12.64 -0.49 2.94
N ARG A 127 -13.79 0.17 3.05
CA ARG A 127 -15.08 -0.48 2.85
C ARG A 127 -15.31 -0.83 1.38
N THR A 128 -15.79 -2.04 1.14
CA THR A 128 -16.13 -2.57 -0.19
C THR A 128 -17.61 -2.93 -0.27
N ASN A 129 -18.08 -3.49 -1.40
CA ASN A 129 -19.41 -4.10 -1.50
C ASN A 129 -19.61 -5.31 -0.58
N PHE A 130 -18.51 -5.90 -0.08
CA PHE A 130 -18.54 -6.95 0.94
C PHE A 130 -18.51 -6.41 2.38
N GLY A 131 -18.51 -5.09 2.56
CA GLY A 131 -18.36 -4.42 3.85
C GLY A 131 -16.91 -4.08 4.17
N GLU A 132 -16.62 -3.84 5.43
CA GLU A 132 -15.27 -3.63 5.97
C GLU A 132 -14.53 -4.95 6.14
N HIS A 133 -15.26 -6.00 6.48
CA HIS A 133 -14.80 -7.37 6.61
C HIS A 133 -15.94 -8.35 6.28
N PHE A 134 -15.59 -9.58 6.01
CA PHE A 134 -16.55 -10.65 5.80
C PHE A 134 -15.94 -11.99 6.24
N ASN A 135 -16.80 -12.93 6.60
CA ASN A 135 -16.38 -14.27 7.01
C ASN A 135 -16.27 -15.18 5.80
N VAL A 136 -15.11 -15.81 5.63
CA VAL A 136 -14.89 -16.88 4.64
C VAL A 136 -15.31 -18.20 5.26
N LYS A 137 -16.45 -18.71 4.84
CA LYS A 137 -17.00 -20.01 5.26
C LYS A 137 -17.91 -20.57 4.19
N SER A 138 -18.03 -21.88 4.12
CA SER A 138 -18.98 -22.53 3.20
C SER A 138 -20.42 -22.13 3.53
N LYS A 139 -21.21 -21.85 2.48
CA LYS A 139 -22.62 -21.46 2.57
C LYS A 139 -23.48 -22.44 1.74
N PRO A 140 -24.75 -22.69 2.13
CA PRO A 140 -25.63 -23.59 1.37
C PRO A 140 -25.94 -23.12 -0.05
N SER A 141 -25.97 -21.84 -0.31
CA SER A 141 -26.20 -21.25 -1.64
C SER A 141 -25.16 -20.16 -1.91
N PRO A 142 -23.94 -20.57 -2.27
CA PRO A 142 -22.87 -19.63 -2.46
C PRO A 142 -23.08 -18.78 -3.72
N ASN A 143 -22.85 -17.48 -3.60
CA ASN A 143 -22.79 -16.53 -4.71
C ASN A 143 -21.35 -16.21 -5.14
N ASP A 144 -20.37 -16.79 -4.46
CA ASP A 144 -18.95 -16.63 -4.72
C ASP A 144 -18.22 -17.95 -4.40
N LEU A 145 -17.13 -18.24 -5.15
CA LEU A 145 -16.31 -19.43 -4.94
C LEU A 145 -15.65 -19.46 -3.55
N ALA A 146 -15.38 -18.30 -2.96
CA ALA A 146 -14.85 -18.20 -1.60
C ALA A 146 -15.79 -18.77 -0.52
N TYR A 147 -17.07 -18.97 -0.85
CA TYR A 147 -18.07 -19.59 0.04
C TYR A 147 -18.34 -21.07 -0.28
N THR A 148 -17.49 -21.67 -1.07
CA THR A 148 -17.55 -23.09 -1.42
C THR A 148 -16.40 -23.87 -0.78
N PRO A 149 -16.50 -25.21 -0.69
CA PRO A 149 -15.38 -26.06 -0.28
C PRO A 149 -14.36 -26.32 -1.42
N LEU A 150 -14.53 -25.69 -2.59
CA LEU A 150 -13.67 -25.90 -3.74
C LEU A 150 -12.34 -25.14 -3.57
N PRO A 151 -11.25 -25.67 -4.11
CA PRO A 151 -9.96 -24.98 -4.08
C PRO A 151 -10.00 -23.74 -4.99
N LEU A 152 -9.36 -22.67 -4.53
CA LEU A 152 -9.13 -21.47 -5.32
C LEU A 152 -7.66 -21.42 -5.78
N ALA A 153 -7.44 -21.20 -7.06
CA ALA A 153 -6.10 -20.93 -7.57
C ALA A 153 -5.55 -19.61 -7.02
N PRO A 154 -4.22 -19.44 -6.96
CA PRO A 154 -3.62 -18.16 -6.59
C PRO A 154 -4.16 -17.01 -7.44
N HIS A 155 -4.61 -15.96 -6.80
CA HIS A 155 -5.25 -14.79 -7.42
C HIS A 155 -5.05 -13.54 -6.59
N THR A 156 -5.37 -12.41 -7.16
CA THR A 156 -5.53 -11.13 -6.46
C THR A 156 -7.01 -10.76 -6.43
N ASP A 157 -7.46 -10.19 -5.34
CA ASP A 157 -8.86 -9.82 -5.16
C ASP A 157 -9.23 -8.51 -5.85
N ASN A 158 -10.50 -8.42 -6.25
CA ASN A 158 -11.16 -7.21 -6.73
C ASN A 158 -10.44 -6.48 -7.88
N PRO A 159 -10.03 -7.15 -8.97
CA PRO A 159 -9.33 -6.51 -10.08
C PRO A 159 -10.20 -5.50 -10.85
N TYR A 160 -11.51 -5.50 -10.62
CA TYR A 160 -12.49 -4.57 -11.19
C TYR A 160 -12.53 -3.21 -10.48
N ARG A 161 -11.80 -3.03 -9.36
CA ARG A 161 -11.75 -1.77 -8.62
C ARG A 161 -10.61 -0.87 -9.07
N ASN A 162 -10.84 0.43 -9.04
CA ASN A 162 -9.82 1.44 -9.29
C ASN A 162 -9.78 2.49 -8.15
N PRO A 163 -8.69 2.59 -7.39
CA PRO A 163 -7.55 1.67 -7.36
C PRO A 163 -7.93 0.29 -6.80
N VAL A 164 -7.18 -0.74 -7.15
CA VAL A 164 -7.33 -2.07 -6.55
C VAL A 164 -7.05 -2.01 -5.04
N PRO A 165 -7.64 -2.90 -4.21
CA PRO A 165 -7.26 -3.03 -2.81
C PRO A 165 -5.77 -3.38 -2.68
N CYS A 166 -5.07 -2.71 -1.74
CA CYS A 166 -3.63 -2.88 -1.61
C CYS A 166 -3.24 -4.03 -0.68
N ILE A 167 -3.81 -4.03 0.54
CA ILE A 167 -3.46 -4.99 1.59
C ILE A 167 -4.71 -5.77 1.97
N GLN A 168 -4.58 -7.09 2.01
CA GLN A 168 -5.59 -8.00 2.51
C GLN A 168 -5.10 -8.59 3.83
N ILE A 169 -5.98 -8.67 4.81
CA ILE A 169 -5.71 -9.33 6.08
C ILE A 169 -6.65 -10.54 6.19
N LEU A 170 -6.07 -11.73 6.36
CA LEU A 170 -6.80 -12.96 6.59
C LEU A 170 -6.59 -13.38 8.05
N HIS A 171 -7.68 -13.45 8.81
CA HIS A 171 -7.65 -13.82 10.22
C HIS A 171 -8.26 -15.21 10.41
N CYS A 172 -7.45 -16.16 10.86
CA CYS A 172 -7.89 -17.51 11.19
C CYS A 172 -8.54 -17.52 12.57
N ILE A 173 -9.87 -17.63 12.62
CA ILE A 173 -10.64 -17.70 13.86
C ILE A 173 -10.79 -19.16 14.32
N VAL A 174 -11.05 -20.07 13.37
CA VAL A 174 -11.23 -21.49 13.61
C VAL A 174 -10.40 -22.28 12.60
N ASN A 175 -9.71 -23.31 13.05
CA ASN A 175 -8.92 -24.23 12.21
C ASN A 175 -9.02 -25.65 12.78
N GLU A 176 -10.17 -26.30 12.58
CA GLU A 176 -10.49 -27.63 13.15
C GLU A 176 -10.55 -28.72 12.08
N VAL A 177 -10.30 -28.37 10.82
CA VAL A 177 -10.37 -29.33 9.69
C VAL A 177 -9.00 -29.78 9.25
N ASN A 178 -8.92 -31.00 8.72
CA ASN A 178 -7.73 -31.47 8.02
C ASN A 178 -7.73 -30.90 6.60
N GLY A 179 -6.66 -30.20 6.21
CA GLY A 179 -6.57 -29.54 4.91
C GLY A 179 -6.89 -28.04 4.99
N GLY A 180 -7.35 -27.47 3.86
CA GLY A 180 -7.68 -26.06 3.76
C GLY A 180 -6.47 -25.10 3.87
N SER A 181 -5.27 -25.58 3.54
CA SER A 181 -4.06 -24.76 3.57
C SER A 181 -4.14 -23.63 2.55
N SER A 182 -3.72 -22.42 2.96
CA SER A 182 -3.57 -21.29 2.05
C SER A 182 -2.18 -21.34 1.42
N THR A 183 -2.13 -21.13 0.11
CA THR A 183 -0.88 -20.98 -0.64
C THR A 183 -0.65 -19.52 -0.99
N LEU A 184 0.62 -19.11 -0.97
CA LEU A 184 1.05 -17.78 -1.40
C LEU A 184 2.00 -17.92 -2.58
N VAL A 185 1.93 -16.95 -3.49
CA VAL A 185 2.82 -16.88 -4.66
C VAL A 185 3.40 -15.47 -4.72
N ASP A 186 4.70 -15.38 -4.91
CA ASP A 186 5.36 -14.09 -5.12
C ASP A 186 5.08 -13.55 -6.53
N GLY A 187 4.13 -12.62 -6.63
CA GLY A 187 3.76 -11.98 -7.89
C GLY A 187 4.91 -11.22 -8.56
N TYR A 188 5.84 -10.66 -7.79
CA TYR A 188 7.04 -10.02 -8.35
C TYR A 188 7.95 -11.03 -9.01
N ASN A 189 8.20 -12.18 -8.34
CA ASN A 189 9.03 -13.24 -8.91
C ASN A 189 8.39 -13.82 -10.17
N VAL A 190 7.10 -14.10 -10.15
CA VAL A 190 6.34 -14.56 -11.33
C VAL A 190 6.44 -13.56 -12.49
N THR A 191 6.25 -12.27 -12.19
CA THR A 191 6.31 -11.21 -13.22
C THR A 191 7.70 -11.09 -13.85
N GLU A 192 8.75 -11.14 -13.03
CA GLU A 192 10.13 -11.10 -13.51
C GLU A 192 10.50 -12.35 -14.33
N THR A 193 10.03 -13.52 -13.89
CA THR A 193 10.22 -14.78 -14.62
C THR A 193 9.54 -14.72 -15.99
N LEU A 194 8.28 -14.27 -16.02
CA LEU A 194 7.54 -14.09 -17.27
C LEU A 194 8.27 -13.12 -18.22
N LYS A 195 8.75 -11.99 -17.69
CA LYS A 195 9.49 -10.99 -18.48
C LYS A 195 10.76 -11.56 -19.10
N LYS A 196 11.43 -12.46 -18.36
CA LYS A 196 12.67 -13.11 -18.82
C LYS A 196 12.40 -14.22 -19.83
N GLU A 197 11.43 -15.07 -19.57
CA GLU A 197 11.16 -16.28 -20.37
C GLU A 197 10.28 -15.98 -21.59
N ASN A 198 9.33 -15.05 -21.46
CA ASN A 198 8.36 -14.70 -22.50
C ASN A 198 8.11 -13.20 -22.54
N PRO A 199 9.07 -12.39 -23.02
CA PRO A 199 8.97 -10.93 -23.04
C PRO A 199 7.78 -10.41 -23.85
N ASP A 200 7.35 -11.11 -24.89
CA ASP A 200 6.18 -10.73 -25.68
C ASP A 200 4.88 -10.87 -24.89
N PHE A 201 4.72 -11.95 -24.15
CA PHE A 201 3.56 -12.14 -23.27
C PHE A 201 3.56 -11.10 -22.14
N TYR A 202 4.72 -10.85 -21.55
CA TYR A 202 4.86 -9.78 -20.55
C TYR A 202 4.42 -8.42 -21.12
N ASN A 203 4.89 -8.07 -22.34
CA ASN A 203 4.52 -6.82 -23.00
C ASN A 203 3.03 -6.73 -23.30
N ILE A 204 2.41 -7.82 -23.72
CA ILE A 204 0.96 -7.86 -23.96
C ILE A 204 0.21 -7.63 -22.63
N LEU A 205 0.53 -8.39 -21.59
CA LEU A 205 -0.15 -8.32 -20.28
C LEU A 205 0.03 -6.97 -19.58
N THR A 206 1.11 -6.25 -19.84
CA THR A 206 1.33 -4.92 -19.25
C THR A 206 0.71 -3.78 -20.05
N LYS A 207 0.41 -3.97 -21.32
CA LYS A 207 -0.11 -2.93 -22.22
C LYS A 207 -1.60 -3.09 -22.52
N VAL A 208 -2.07 -4.33 -22.64
CA VAL A 208 -3.47 -4.62 -23.00
C VAL A 208 -4.34 -4.57 -21.76
N LYS A 209 -5.28 -3.64 -21.73
CA LYS A 209 -6.24 -3.53 -20.63
C LYS A 209 -7.31 -4.60 -20.76
N VAL A 210 -7.43 -5.47 -19.77
CA VAL A 210 -8.49 -6.45 -19.63
C VAL A 210 -9.63 -5.86 -18.81
N ARG A 211 -10.86 -6.03 -19.27
CA ARG A 211 -12.04 -5.57 -18.55
C ARG A 211 -12.44 -6.61 -17.51
N PHE A 212 -12.56 -6.16 -16.26
CA PHE A 212 -13.13 -6.96 -15.18
C PHE A 212 -14.47 -6.34 -14.77
N LYS A 213 -15.46 -7.18 -14.52
CA LYS A 213 -16.76 -6.76 -14.02
C LYS A 213 -17.20 -7.70 -12.90
N PHE A 214 -17.62 -7.13 -11.80
CA PHE A 214 -18.31 -7.84 -10.73
C PHE A 214 -19.81 -7.64 -10.92
N ILE A 215 -20.58 -8.72 -10.83
CA ILE A 215 -22.04 -8.69 -10.92
C ILE A 215 -22.58 -9.47 -9.73
N ASP A 216 -23.39 -8.82 -8.90
CA ASP A 216 -24.19 -9.45 -7.87
C ASP A 216 -25.63 -8.97 -8.02
N LYS A 217 -26.58 -9.65 -7.36
CA LYS A 217 -28.02 -9.40 -7.52
C LYS A 217 -28.40 -7.93 -7.36
N ASP A 218 -27.70 -7.23 -6.48
CA ASP A 218 -27.99 -5.85 -6.09
C ASP A 218 -26.89 -4.84 -6.45
N VAL A 219 -25.83 -5.27 -7.14
CA VAL A 219 -24.67 -4.42 -7.47
C VAL A 219 -24.15 -4.76 -8.87
N VAL A 220 -24.13 -3.76 -9.73
CA VAL A 220 -23.56 -3.84 -11.09
C VAL A 220 -22.38 -2.90 -11.24
#